data_8d78ea9258252f7ba5c4bf3e055d7ed5
#
_entry.id   8d78ea9258252f7ba5c4bf3e055d7ed5
#
_cell.length_a   1.000
_cell.length_b   1.000
_cell.length_c   1.000
_cell.angle_alpha   90.00
_cell.angle_beta   90.00
_cell.angle_gamma   90.00
#
_symmetry.space_group_name_H-M   'P 1'
#
loop_
_entity.id
_entity.type
_entity.pdbx_description
1 polymer ?
#
loop_
_entity_poly.entity_id
_entity_poly.type
_entity_poly.pdbx_seq_one_letter_code
_entity_poly.pdbx_strand_id
1 'polypeptide(L)'
;LLCGHSKGGNLAIYAAATCERTLQDRILKVCSMDGPGFEPNVLELAGYNRMLSRMITYIPQNSVVGMLLEHREKYVVIRSMQEGFMQHDVYSWEVFGPSLIHEERITDECRVLNASLKEWIDNMDYDQRRQFVNSLFDLLDECDAKTTDDLQNNWHKDIGRILTSIKKMDEANRKVISQTILSLLKITRKNVSNRARNTSPLLPAVVQDVHFTRTTWQQDRLLTV
;
A
#
# COMPACT_ATOMS: atom_id res chain seq x y z
N LEU A 1 -11.73 15.77 9.70
CA LEU A 1 -11.34 14.42 9.32
C LEU A 1 -10.97 14.39 7.85
N LEU A 2 -9.82 13.81 7.51
CA LEU A 2 -9.39 13.53 6.14
C LEU A 2 -9.25 12.03 5.99
N CYS A 3 -9.88 11.46 4.96
CA CYS A 3 -9.79 10.02 4.69
C CYS A 3 -9.67 9.78 3.19
N GLY A 4 -9.02 8.71 2.82
CA GLY A 4 -8.95 8.28 1.44
C GLY A 4 -8.50 6.83 1.31
N HIS A 5 -8.86 6.21 0.19
CA HIS A 5 -8.46 4.86 -0.17
C HIS A 5 -7.37 4.93 -1.25
N SER A 6 -6.41 4.04 -1.18
CA SER A 6 -5.36 3.90 -2.19
C SER A 6 -4.61 5.23 -2.40
N LYS A 7 -4.49 5.72 -3.62
CA LYS A 7 -3.92 7.05 -3.92
C LYS A 7 -4.61 8.17 -3.16
N GLY A 8 -5.94 8.08 -2.90
CA GLY A 8 -6.67 9.05 -2.08
C GLY A 8 -6.20 9.10 -0.63
N GLY A 9 -5.77 7.96 -0.05
CA GLY A 9 -5.16 7.89 1.28
C GLY A 9 -3.81 8.62 1.32
N ASN A 10 -2.96 8.37 0.32
CA ASN A 10 -1.70 9.10 0.15
C ASN A 10 -1.94 10.61 0.00
N LEU A 11 -2.91 11.04 -0.82
CA LEU A 11 -3.25 12.45 -1.00
C LEU A 11 -3.78 13.09 0.30
N ALA A 12 -4.56 12.36 1.10
CA ALA A 12 -5.07 12.87 2.38
C ALA A 12 -3.92 13.15 3.36
N ILE A 13 -2.94 12.24 3.48
CA ILE A 13 -1.75 12.44 4.30
C ILE A 13 -0.90 13.59 3.74
N TYR A 14 -0.67 13.63 2.42
CA TYR A 14 0.12 14.70 1.80
C TYR A 14 -0.50 16.08 2.02
N ALA A 15 -1.81 16.21 1.80
CA ALA A 15 -2.54 17.45 2.04
C ALA A 15 -2.43 17.91 3.51
N ALA A 16 -2.58 16.98 4.47
CA ALA A 16 -2.42 17.29 5.88
C ALA A 16 -1.00 17.71 6.23
N ALA A 17 0.02 17.11 5.60
CA ALA A 17 1.43 17.42 5.83
C ALA A 17 1.85 18.78 5.25
N THR A 18 1.21 19.22 4.15
CA THR A 18 1.64 20.39 3.37
C THR A 18 0.76 21.61 3.54
N CYS A 19 -0.45 21.48 4.08
CA CYS A 19 -1.32 22.63 4.29
C CYS A 19 -0.78 23.57 5.39
N GLU A 20 -1.31 24.78 5.41
CA GLU A 20 -0.95 25.80 6.41
C GLU A 20 -1.24 25.30 7.84
N ARG A 21 -0.43 25.79 8.79
CA ARG A 21 -0.54 25.39 10.20
C ARG A 21 -1.93 25.62 10.78
N THR A 22 -2.58 26.72 10.43
CA THR A 22 -3.95 27.06 10.87
C THR A 22 -4.98 26.02 10.41
N LEU A 23 -4.77 25.40 9.25
CA LEU A 23 -5.58 24.28 8.76
C LEU A 23 -5.20 22.97 9.45
N GLN A 24 -3.89 22.73 9.68
CA GLN A 24 -3.44 21.55 10.43
C GLN A 24 -4.05 21.47 11.83
N ASP A 25 -4.17 22.64 12.51
CA ASP A 25 -4.73 22.72 13.87
C ASP A 25 -6.22 22.31 13.90
N ARG A 26 -6.94 22.42 12.77
CA ARG A 26 -8.34 22.02 12.61
C ARG A 26 -8.52 20.57 12.18
N ILE A 27 -7.46 19.88 11.74
CA ILE A 27 -7.52 18.48 11.34
C ILE A 27 -7.43 17.61 12.58
N LEU A 28 -8.50 16.88 12.89
CA LEU A 28 -8.57 16.00 14.06
C LEU A 28 -7.86 14.67 13.79
N LYS A 29 -8.05 14.10 12.60
CA LYS A 29 -7.49 12.80 12.22
C LYS A 29 -7.34 12.70 10.70
N VAL A 30 -6.33 11.94 10.27
CA VAL A 30 -6.09 11.57 8.87
C VAL A 30 -6.05 10.06 8.79
N CYS A 31 -6.89 9.48 7.93
CA CYS A 31 -6.97 8.03 7.74
C CYS A 31 -6.60 7.69 6.29
N SER A 32 -5.58 6.89 6.11
CA SER A 32 -5.24 6.26 4.83
C SER A 32 -5.73 4.82 4.85
N MET A 33 -6.50 4.43 3.85
CA MET A 33 -6.96 3.05 3.66
C MET A 33 -6.17 2.44 2.52
N ASP A 34 -5.19 1.62 2.85
CA ASP A 34 -4.28 0.93 1.94
C ASP A 34 -3.63 1.87 0.90
N GLY A 35 -3.33 3.12 1.33
CA GLY A 35 -2.62 4.09 0.51
C GLY A 35 -1.11 3.89 0.59
N PRO A 36 -0.37 4.11 -0.50
CA PRO A 36 1.10 4.03 -0.49
C PRO A 36 1.71 5.14 0.39
N GLY A 37 2.90 4.87 0.91
CA GLY A 37 3.72 5.83 1.64
C GLY A 37 4.34 6.92 0.76
N PHE A 38 5.48 7.43 1.20
CA PHE A 38 6.13 8.57 0.59
C PHE A 38 7.62 8.35 0.38
N GLU A 39 8.20 9.14 -0.52
CA GLU A 39 9.64 9.33 -0.61
C GLU A 39 10.16 10.03 0.66
N PRO A 40 11.43 9.80 1.05
CA PRO A 40 11.99 10.34 2.30
C PRO A 40 11.85 11.87 2.47
N ASN A 41 11.92 12.63 1.39
CA ASN A 41 11.79 14.09 1.40
C ASN A 41 10.43 14.57 1.95
N VAL A 42 9.34 13.81 1.71
CA VAL A 42 8.02 14.15 2.27
C VAL A 42 7.96 13.84 3.77
N LEU A 43 8.57 12.74 4.19
CA LEU A 43 8.61 12.34 5.60
C LEU A 43 9.43 13.32 6.47
N GLU A 44 10.36 14.05 5.87
CA GLU A 44 11.16 15.08 6.56
C GLU A 44 10.42 16.43 6.71
N LEU A 45 9.27 16.61 6.07
CA LEU A 45 8.51 17.85 6.19
C LEU A 45 8.10 18.13 7.64
N ALA A 46 8.32 19.36 8.10
CA ALA A 46 7.91 19.77 9.44
C ALA A 46 6.41 19.60 9.68
N GLY A 47 5.58 19.81 8.64
CA GLY A 47 4.15 19.58 8.70
C GLY A 47 3.77 18.10 8.84
N TYR A 48 4.48 17.19 8.17
CA TYR A 48 4.30 15.75 8.34
C TYR A 48 4.55 15.34 9.80
N ASN A 49 5.68 15.79 10.37
CA ASN A 49 6.04 15.46 11.75
C ASN A 49 5.04 16.03 12.77
N ARG A 50 4.50 17.24 12.53
CA ARG A 50 3.44 17.80 13.39
C ARG A 50 2.13 17.00 13.36
N MET A 51 1.79 16.47 12.19
CA MET A 51 0.54 15.72 11.98
C MET A 51 0.65 14.23 12.31
N LEU A 52 1.87 13.71 12.50
CA LEU A 52 2.16 12.28 12.62
C LEU A 52 1.28 11.56 13.66
N SER A 53 1.05 12.18 14.83
CA SER A 53 0.21 11.60 15.89
C SER A 53 -1.29 11.52 15.53
N ARG A 54 -1.72 12.25 14.51
CA ARG A 54 -3.10 12.28 14.01
C ARG A 54 -3.30 11.44 12.75
N MET A 55 -2.20 10.86 12.21
CA MET A 55 -2.22 10.00 11.03
C MET A 55 -2.34 8.54 11.42
N ILE A 56 -3.11 7.79 10.66
CA ILE A 56 -3.21 6.34 10.77
C ILE A 56 -3.43 5.73 9.39
N THR A 57 -2.73 4.63 9.11
CA THR A 57 -2.91 3.86 7.88
C THR A 57 -3.51 2.50 8.24
N TYR A 58 -4.61 2.14 7.60
CA TYR A 58 -5.21 0.81 7.68
C TYR A 58 -4.76 0.02 6.46
N ILE A 59 -4.27 -1.18 6.67
CA ILE A 59 -3.78 -2.06 5.60
C ILE A 59 -4.37 -3.46 5.76
N PRO A 60 -4.73 -4.16 4.68
CA PRO A 60 -5.13 -5.56 4.79
C PRO A 60 -3.93 -6.48 5.06
N GLN A 61 -4.20 -7.72 5.45
CA GLN A 61 -3.17 -8.72 5.80
C GLN A 61 -2.16 -8.99 4.68
N ASN A 62 -2.60 -8.92 3.42
CA ASN A 62 -1.77 -9.08 2.23
C ASN A 62 -1.67 -7.77 1.44
N SER A 63 -1.49 -6.65 2.15
CA SER A 63 -1.33 -5.35 1.51
C SER A 63 -0.11 -5.34 0.58
N VAL A 64 -0.33 -4.90 -0.64
CA VAL A 64 0.72 -4.60 -1.62
C VAL A 64 0.87 -3.08 -1.73
N VAL A 65 -0.22 -2.38 -1.99
CA VAL A 65 -0.23 -0.93 -2.24
C VAL A 65 0.14 -0.16 -0.97
N GLY A 66 -0.49 -0.47 0.16
CA GLY A 66 -0.25 0.21 1.43
C GLY A 66 1.12 -0.03 2.05
N MET A 67 1.91 -0.93 1.46
CA MET A 67 3.29 -1.20 1.89
C MET A 67 4.34 -0.66 0.91
N LEU A 68 3.91 0.01 -0.17
CA LEU A 68 4.82 0.67 -1.09
C LEU A 68 5.37 1.95 -0.47
N LEU A 69 6.65 2.23 -0.72
CA LEU A 69 7.37 3.39 -0.21
C LEU A 69 7.51 3.37 1.33
N GLU A 70 7.74 4.53 1.95
CA GLU A 70 8.02 4.60 3.37
C GLU A 70 6.87 5.25 4.16
N HIS A 71 6.63 4.71 5.35
CA HIS A 71 5.63 5.16 6.31
C HIS A 71 6.29 5.46 7.65
N ARG A 72 5.90 6.54 8.32
CA ARG A 72 6.28 6.82 9.73
C ARG A 72 5.06 6.82 10.65
N GLU A 73 3.87 6.97 10.10
CA GLU A 73 2.63 6.90 10.85
C GLU A 73 2.33 5.47 11.31
N LYS A 74 1.48 5.36 12.33
CA LYS A 74 0.99 4.06 12.79
C LYS A 74 0.14 3.40 11.72
N TYR A 75 0.27 2.08 11.58
CA TYR A 75 -0.66 1.31 10.78
C TYR A 75 -1.37 0.23 11.61
N VAL A 76 -2.55 -0.14 11.14
CA VAL A 76 -3.39 -1.19 11.72
C VAL A 76 -3.69 -2.20 10.63
N VAL A 77 -3.48 -3.48 10.93
CA VAL A 77 -3.78 -4.56 9.99
C VAL A 77 -5.26 -4.94 10.12
N ILE A 78 -5.95 -5.00 8.98
CA ILE A 78 -7.38 -5.26 8.89
C ILE A 78 -7.61 -6.60 8.22
N ARG A 79 -8.61 -7.35 8.74
CA ARG A 79 -9.07 -8.58 8.12
C ARG A 79 -9.90 -8.27 6.89
N SER A 80 -9.63 -9.01 5.81
CA SER A 80 -10.41 -8.95 4.57
C SER A 80 -10.98 -10.32 4.24
N MET A 81 -12.17 -10.35 3.63
CA MET A 81 -12.80 -11.57 3.10
C MET A 81 -12.15 -12.04 1.79
N GLN A 82 -11.38 -11.17 1.12
CA GLN A 82 -10.69 -11.49 -0.12
C GLN A 82 -9.26 -11.97 0.15
N GLU A 83 -8.59 -12.47 -0.90
CA GLU A 83 -7.22 -12.97 -0.85
C GLU A 83 -6.29 -12.16 -1.77
N GLY A 84 -5.01 -12.17 -1.43
CA GLY A 84 -3.97 -11.56 -2.24
C GLY A 84 -4.21 -10.08 -2.52
N PHE A 85 -3.97 -9.65 -3.76
CA PHE A 85 -4.14 -8.25 -4.18
C PHE A 85 -5.58 -7.74 -4.08
N MET A 86 -6.57 -8.64 -4.15
CA MET A 86 -7.99 -8.29 -4.06
C MET A 86 -8.38 -7.74 -2.67
N GLN A 87 -7.55 -7.93 -1.66
CA GLN A 87 -7.74 -7.31 -0.34
C GLN A 87 -7.57 -5.77 -0.37
N HIS A 88 -7.04 -5.22 -1.48
CA HIS A 88 -6.97 -3.77 -1.68
C HIS A 88 -8.36 -3.11 -1.73
N ASP A 89 -9.39 -3.86 -2.11
CA ASP A 89 -10.77 -3.39 -2.09
C ASP A 89 -11.26 -3.24 -0.64
N VAL A 90 -11.52 -2.00 -0.20
CA VAL A 90 -12.00 -1.69 1.16
C VAL A 90 -13.37 -2.27 1.47
N TYR A 91 -14.20 -2.56 0.44
CA TYR A 91 -15.51 -3.19 0.63
C TYR A 91 -15.40 -4.67 1.01
N SER A 92 -14.24 -5.27 0.81
CA SER A 92 -13.93 -6.63 1.29
C SER A 92 -13.49 -6.69 2.75
N TRP A 93 -13.28 -5.55 3.40
CA TRP A 93 -12.79 -5.50 4.77
C TRP A 93 -13.88 -5.84 5.77
N GLU A 94 -13.55 -6.72 6.70
CA GLU A 94 -14.52 -7.20 7.68
C GLU A 94 -14.79 -6.16 8.76
N VAL A 95 -16.09 -6.01 9.09
CA VAL A 95 -16.57 -5.10 10.11
C VAL A 95 -17.36 -5.86 11.19
N PHE A 96 -17.23 -5.42 12.42
CA PHE A 96 -18.08 -5.88 13.52
C PHE A 96 -18.63 -4.67 14.28
N GLY A 97 -19.92 -4.45 14.18
CA GLY A 97 -20.55 -3.23 14.68
C GLY A 97 -19.95 -1.99 14.00
N PRO A 98 -19.50 -0.98 14.75
CA PRO A 98 -18.92 0.25 14.19
C PRO A 98 -17.41 0.14 13.91
N SER A 99 -16.80 -1.04 14.00
CA SER A 99 -15.35 -1.21 13.98
C SER A 99 -14.92 -2.19 12.91
N LEU A 100 -13.76 -1.90 12.29
CA LEU A 100 -13.04 -2.87 11.46
C LEU A 100 -12.47 -3.99 12.33
N ILE A 101 -12.45 -5.22 11.81
CA ILE A 101 -11.80 -6.35 12.51
C ILE A 101 -10.30 -6.24 12.27
N HIS A 102 -9.54 -6.21 13.37
CA HIS A 102 -8.08 -6.08 13.34
C HIS A 102 -7.41 -7.45 13.35
N GLU A 103 -6.25 -7.52 12.71
CA GLU A 103 -5.31 -8.64 12.78
C GLU A 103 -4.03 -8.21 13.47
N GLU A 104 -3.34 -9.16 14.10
CA GLU A 104 -2.10 -8.85 14.82
C GLU A 104 -0.96 -8.40 13.91
N ARG A 105 -0.91 -8.96 12.68
CA ARG A 105 0.18 -8.70 11.73
C ARG A 105 -0.20 -9.05 10.29
N ILE A 106 0.55 -8.49 9.35
CA ILE A 106 0.52 -8.92 7.95
C ILE A 106 1.05 -10.35 7.81
N THR A 107 0.65 -11.05 6.76
CA THR A 107 1.10 -12.41 6.50
C THR A 107 2.61 -12.48 6.21
N ASP A 108 3.18 -13.65 6.40
CA ASP A 108 4.60 -13.85 6.12
C ASP A 108 4.92 -13.75 4.63
N GLU A 109 4.02 -14.17 3.78
CA GLU A 109 4.10 -14.02 2.32
C GLU A 109 4.10 -12.54 1.94
N CYS A 110 3.22 -11.76 2.56
CA CYS A 110 3.15 -10.31 2.36
C CYS A 110 4.48 -9.64 2.73
N ARG A 111 5.10 -10.04 3.85
CA ARG A 111 6.41 -9.51 4.26
C ARG A 111 7.51 -9.79 3.22
N VAL A 112 7.56 -11.01 2.68
CA VAL A 112 8.54 -11.35 1.64
C VAL A 112 8.31 -10.56 0.37
N LEU A 113 7.04 -10.43 -0.05
CA LEU A 113 6.68 -9.66 -1.24
C LEU A 113 7.05 -8.17 -1.07
N ASN A 114 6.73 -7.59 0.08
CA ASN A 114 7.04 -6.18 0.35
C ASN A 114 8.54 -5.91 0.40
N ALA A 115 9.32 -6.79 1.03
CA ALA A 115 10.78 -6.69 1.01
C ALA A 115 11.34 -6.77 -0.42
N SER A 116 10.75 -7.64 -1.24
CA SER A 116 11.15 -7.80 -2.65
C SER A 116 10.77 -6.58 -3.49
N LEU A 117 9.58 -6.01 -3.28
CA LEU A 117 9.14 -4.79 -3.96
C LEU A 117 9.99 -3.60 -3.56
N LYS A 118 10.32 -3.47 -2.27
CA LYS A 118 11.21 -2.40 -1.80
C LYS A 118 12.60 -2.52 -2.44
N GLU A 119 13.23 -3.69 -2.33
CA GLU A 119 14.54 -3.93 -2.96
C GLU A 119 14.51 -3.65 -4.46
N TRP A 120 13.42 -4.00 -5.12
CA TRP A 120 13.25 -3.80 -6.55
C TRP A 120 13.11 -2.31 -6.91
N ILE A 121 12.30 -1.54 -6.16
CA ILE A 121 12.13 -0.09 -6.36
C ILE A 121 13.45 0.63 -6.06
N ASP A 122 14.16 0.26 -4.99
CA ASP A 122 15.43 0.88 -4.60
C ASP A 122 16.54 0.64 -5.63
N ASN A 123 16.48 -0.47 -6.38
CA ASN A 123 17.41 -0.79 -7.46
C ASN A 123 17.13 -0.05 -8.79
N MET A 124 16.03 0.69 -8.89
CA MET A 124 15.71 1.49 -10.08
C MET A 124 16.10 2.96 -9.86
N ASP A 125 16.71 3.57 -10.84
CA ASP A 125 16.87 5.03 -10.87
C ASP A 125 15.53 5.74 -11.20
N TYR A 126 15.54 7.06 -11.14
CA TYR A 126 14.34 7.87 -11.37
C TYR A 126 13.74 7.66 -12.76
N ASP A 127 14.57 7.60 -13.79
CA ASP A 127 14.11 7.47 -15.17
C ASP A 127 13.52 6.07 -15.43
N GLN A 128 14.12 5.03 -14.87
CA GLN A 128 13.61 3.66 -14.92
C GLN A 128 12.25 3.54 -14.22
N ARG A 129 12.08 4.13 -13.03
CA ARG A 129 10.78 4.16 -12.32
C ARG A 129 9.73 4.89 -13.15
N ARG A 130 10.07 6.07 -13.68
CA ARG A 130 9.18 6.86 -14.51
C ARG A 130 8.75 6.11 -15.78
N GLN A 131 9.70 5.50 -16.48
CA GLN A 131 9.42 4.74 -17.69
C GLN A 131 8.55 3.52 -17.40
N PHE A 132 8.83 2.80 -16.31
CA PHE A 132 7.99 1.68 -15.87
C PHE A 132 6.56 2.11 -15.57
N VAL A 133 6.38 3.18 -14.80
CA VAL A 133 5.05 3.71 -14.46
C VAL A 133 4.29 4.12 -15.70
N ASN A 134 4.91 4.87 -16.62
CA ASN A 134 4.26 5.28 -17.88
C ASN A 134 3.83 4.05 -18.68
N SER A 135 4.76 3.09 -18.89
CA SER A 135 4.45 1.86 -19.63
C SER A 135 3.35 1.02 -18.97
N LEU A 136 3.24 1.05 -17.63
CA LEU A 136 2.16 0.37 -16.91
C LEU A 136 0.82 1.05 -17.17
N PHE A 137 0.77 2.40 -17.14
CA PHE A 137 -0.46 3.14 -17.44
C PHE A 137 -0.87 2.97 -18.91
N ASP A 138 0.07 3.04 -19.86
CA ASP A 138 -0.21 2.77 -21.27
C ASP A 138 -0.82 1.37 -21.46
N LEU A 139 -0.31 0.37 -20.72
CA LEU A 139 -0.86 -0.99 -20.73
C LEU A 139 -2.28 -1.07 -20.16
N LEU A 140 -2.54 -0.36 -19.06
CA LEU A 140 -3.89 -0.31 -18.44
C LEU A 140 -4.89 0.40 -19.35
N ASP A 141 -4.50 1.47 -20.00
CA ASP A 141 -5.34 2.20 -20.96
C ASP A 141 -5.70 1.33 -22.18
N GLU A 142 -4.79 0.47 -22.65
CA GLU A 142 -5.07 -0.49 -23.73
C GLU A 142 -6.03 -1.64 -23.30
N CYS A 143 -6.12 -1.92 -21.99
CA CYS A 143 -6.95 -3.03 -21.49
C CYS A 143 -8.45 -2.70 -21.40
N ASP A 144 -8.91 -1.50 -21.76
CA ASP A 144 -10.32 -1.03 -21.62
C ASP A 144 -10.90 -1.18 -20.20
N ALA A 145 -10.07 -1.43 -19.20
CA ALA A 145 -10.47 -1.54 -17.82
C ALA A 145 -10.72 -0.14 -17.25
N LYS A 146 -11.97 0.31 -17.29
CA LYS A 146 -12.38 1.65 -16.80
C LYS A 146 -12.64 1.68 -15.30
N THR A 147 -12.83 0.53 -14.68
CA THR A 147 -13.14 0.38 -13.26
C THR A 147 -12.36 -0.77 -12.62
N THR A 148 -12.23 -0.73 -11.30
CA THR A 148 -11.68 -1.85 -10.51
C THR A 148 -12.53 -3.11 -10.62
N ASP A 149 -13.85 -2.97 -10.84
CA ASP A 149 -14.76 -4.08 -11.07
C ASP A 149 -14.46 -4.79 -12.39
N ASP A 150 -14.09 -4.06 -13.42
CA ASP A 150 -13.68 -4.64 -14.71
C ASP A 150 -12.43 -5.52 -14.52
N LEU A 151 -11.46 -5.08 -13.73
CA LEU A 151 -10.25 -5.85 -13.38
C LEU A 151 -10.57 -7.08 -12.51
N GLN A 152 -11.55 -6.97 -11.60
CA GLN A 152 -11.92 -8.07 -10.69
C GLN A 152 -12.67 -9.20 -11.40
N ASN A 153 -13.69 -8.86 -12.17
CA ASN A 153 -14.60 -9.84 -12.78
C ASN A 153 -13.99 -10.59 -13.97
N ASN A 154 -12.95 -10.05 -14.58
CA ASN A 154 -12.32 -10.58 -15.78
C ASN A 154 -10.84 -10.94 -15.63
N TRP A 155 -10.32 -10.98 -14.41
CA TRP A 155 -8.90 -11.21 -14.11
C TRP A 155 -8.23 -12.28 -15.00
N HIS A 156 -8.87 -13.47 -15.16
CA HIS A 156 -8.31 -14.52 -16.01
C HIS A 156 -8.34 -14.19 -17.51
N LYS A 157 -9.34 -13.42 -17.96
CA LYS A 157 -9.43 -12.93 -19.34
C LYS A 157 -8.49 -11.76 -19.55
N ASP A 158 -8.28 -10.96 -18.53
CA ASP A 158 -7.42 -9.76 -18.58
C ASP A 158 -5.95 -10.11 -18.55
N ILE A 159 -5.52 -11.20 -17.90
CA ILE A 159 -4.16 -11.72 -18.07
C ILE A 159 -3.86 -12.02 -19.55
N GLY A 160 -4.81 -12.65 -20.26
CA GLY A 160 -4.67 -12.90 -21.70
C GLY A 160 -4.60 -11.62 -22.51
N ARG A 161 -5.41 -10.62 -22.15
CA ARG A 161 -5.38 -9.28 -22.78
C ARG A 161 -4.08 -8.55 -22.45
N ILE A 162 -3.68 -8.52 -21.18
CA ILE A 162 -2.41 -7.93 -20.74
C ILE A 162 -1.23 -8.54 -21.48
N LEU A 163 -1.15 -9.85 -21.60
CA LEU A 163 -0.10 -10.52 -22.36
C LEU A 163 -0.17 -10.19 -23.87
N THR A 164 -1.37 -9.99 -24.39
CA THR A 164 -1.57 -9.58 -25.80
C THR A 164 -1.17 -8.12 -26.00
N SER A 165 -1.52 -7.23 -25.07
CA SER A 165 -1.13 -5.83 -25.10
C SER A 165 0.38 -5.66 -24.95
N ILE A 166 1.04 -6.39 -24.05
CA ILE A 166 2.51 -6.43 -23.95
C ILE A 166 3.15 -6.86 -25.33
N LYS A 167 2.54 -7.81 -26.03
CA LYS A 167 3.03 -8.21 -27.36
C LYS A 167 2.85 -7.14 -28.44
N LYS A 168 1.82 -6.32 -28.33
CA LYS A 168 1.53 -5.22 -29.26
C LYS A 168 2.31 -3.95 -28.98
N MET A 169 2.85 -3.78 -27.77
CA MET A 169 3.66 -2.62 -27.40
C MET A 169 4.89 -2.52 -28.32
N ASP A 170 5.37 -1.31 -28.49
CA ASP A 170 6.67 -1.07 -29.12
C ASP A 170 7.79 -1.83 -28.38
N GLU A 171 8.87 -2.11 -29.11
CA GLU A 171 9.94 -2.96 -28.61
C GLU A 171 10.62 -2.38 -27.36
N ALA A 172 10.74 -1.06 -27.25
CA ALA A 172 11.38 -0.39 -26.12
C ALA A 172 10.56 -0.56 -24.84
N ASN A 173 9.26 -0.24 -24.87
CA ASN A 173 8.34 -0.36 -23.74
C ASN A 173 8.16 -1.83 -23.32
N ARG A 174 8.01 -2.75 -24.27
CA ARG A 174 7.94 -4.19 -24.01
C ARG A 174 9.19 -4.70 -23.29
N LYS A 175 10.38 -4.25 -23.72
CA LYS A 175 11.65 -4.62 -23.08
C LYS A 175 11.72 -4.13 -21.65
N VAL A 176 11.33 -2.88 -21.38
CA VAL A 176 11.30 -2.30 -20.02
C VAL A 176 10.38 -3.12 -19.13
N ILE A 177 9.12 -3.32 -19.48
CA ILE A 177 8.16 -4.07 -18.68
C ILE A 177 8.67 -5.50 -18.43
N SER A 178 9.11 -6.20 -19.46
CA SER A 178 9.60 -7.58 -19.34
C SER A 178 10.82 -7.69 -18.42
N GLN A 179 11.80 -6.79 -18.58
CA GLN A 179 12.99 -6.77 -17.73
C GLN A 179 12.64 -6.43 -16.28
N THR A 180 11.72 -5.52 -16.07
CA THR A 180 11.27 -5.09 -14.75
C THR A 180 10.55 -6.22 -14.02
N ILE A 181 9.62 -6.92 -14.68
CA ILE A 181 8.96 -8.11 -14.13
C ILE A 181 9.96 -9.23 -13.84
N LEU A 182 10.89 -9.50 -14.74
CA LEU A 182 11.91 -10.55 -14.52
C LEU A 182 12.84 -10.20 -13.35
N SER A 183 13.20 -8.93 -13.16
CA SER A 183 14.01 -8.48 -12.03
C SER A 183 13.26 -8.67 -10.69
N LEU A 184 11.98 -8.30 -10.64
CA LEU A 184 11.13 -8.53 -9.46
C LEU A 184 11.01 -10.03 -9.11
N LEU A 185 10.76 -10.88 -10.11
CA LEU A 185 10.70 -12.33 -9.90
C LEU A 185 12.02 -12.90 -9.39
N LYS A 186 13.15 -12.40 -9.89
CA LYS A 186 14.50 -12.83 -9.44
C LYS A 186 14.73 -12.43 -7.98
N ILE A 187 14.38 -11.21 -7.60
CA ILE A 187 14.51 -10.69 -6.23
C ILE A 187 13.60 -11.48 -5.28
N THR A 188 12.35 -11.70 -5.67
CA THR A 188 11.39 -12.46 -4.86
C THR A 188 11.88 -13.89 -4.60
N ARG A 189 12.38 -14.58 -5.64
CA ARG A 189 12.95 -15.93 -5.50
C ARG A 189 14.17 -15.95 -4.58
N LYS A 190 15.05 -14.94 -4.67
CA LYS A 190 16.20 -14.76 -3.77
C LYS A 190 15.74 -14.61 -2.33
N ASN A 191 14.75 -13.75 -2.07
CA ASN A 191 14.25 -13.46 -0.74
C ASN A 191 13.52 -14.66 -0.12
N VAL A 192 12.71 -15.40 -0.88
CA VAL A 192 12.10 -16.66 -0.46
C VAL A 192 13.16 -17.70 -0.11
N SER A 193 14.18 -17.87 -0.96
CA SER A 193 15.27 -18.86 -0.72
C SER A 193 16.10 -18.50 0.51
N ASN A 194 16.40 -17.23 0.73
CA ASN A 194 17.13 -16.76 1.90
C ASN A 194 16.33 -16.98 3.19
N ARG A 195 15.01 -16.78 3.16
CA ARG A 195 14.13 -17.08 4.29
C ARG A 195 14.13 -18.57 4.64
N ALA A 196 14.04 -19.43 3.64
CA ALA A 196 14.08 -20.89 3.86
C ALA A 196 15.40 -21.38 4.47
N ARG A 197 16.51 -20.66 4.25
CA ARG A 197 17.84 -20.96 4.83
C ARG A 197 18.03 -20.39 6.23
N ASN A 198 17.40 -19.22 6.52
CA ASN A 198 17.49 -18.53 7.80
C ASN A 198 16.23 -18.83 8.60
N THR A 199 16.21 -19.94 9.34
CA THR A 199 15.13 -20.27 10.30
C THR A 199 15.19 -19.39 11.57
N SER A 200 16.03 -18.37 11.63
CA SER A 200 15.98 -17.35 12.66
C SER A 200 14.82 -16.40 12.40
N PRO A 201 14.02 -16.05 13.43
CA PRO A 201 12.95 -15.08 13.27
C PRO A 201 13.55 -13.77 12.78
N LEU A 202 13.07 -13.29 11.62
CA LEU A 202 13.37 -11.94 11.18
C LEU A 202 12.99 -10.98 12.31
N LEU A 203 13.95 -10.17 12.75
CA LEU A 203 13.69 -9.09 13.69
C LEU A 203 12.44 -8.32 13.21
N PRO A 204 11.48 -8.06 14.09
CA PRO A 204 10.29 -7.33 13.69
C PRO A 204 10.73 -5.98 13.14
N ALA A 205 10.32 -5.65 11.93
CA ALA A 205 10.19 -4.24 11.56
C ALA A 205 9.46 -3.59 12.74
N VAL A 206 9.92 -2.43 13.20
CA VAL A 206 9.44 -1.77 14.42
C VAL A 206 7.91 -1.72 14.43
N VAL A 207 7.31 -2.82 14.85
CA VAL A 207 5.93 -2.90 15.28
C VAL A 207 5.97 -2.35 16.68
N GLN A 208 5.67 -1.07 16.82
CA GLN A 208 5.32 -0.58 18.15
C GLN A 208 4.01 -1.25 18.52
N ASP A 209 4.10 -2.27 19.39
CA ASP A 209 2.96 -2.91 20.02
C ASP A 209 2.05 -1.84 20.62
N VAL A 210 0.93 -1.62 19.96
CA VAL A 210 -0.17 -0.88 20.58
C VAL A 210 -0.95 -1.90 21.40
N HIS A 211 -0.59 -2.07 22.66
CA HIS A 211 -1.47 -2.70 23.64
C HIS A 211 -2.72 -1.83 23.77
N PHE A 212 -3.76 -2.20 23.07
CA PHE A 212 -5.11 -1.71 23.34
C PHE A 212 -5.61 -2.37 24.64
N THR A 213 -5.39 -1.72 25.79
CA THR A 213 -6.13 -2.08 27.00
C THR A 213 -7.58 -1.64 26.84
N ARG A 214 -8.50 -2.48 27.33
CA ARG A 214 -9.98 -2.29 27.32
C ARG A 214 -10.47 -0.93 27.84
N THR A 215 -9.60 -0.11 28.40
CA THR A 215 -9.90 1.16 29.06
C THR A 215 -10.05 2.36 28.11
N THR A 216 -9.62 2.27 26.86
CA THR A 216 -9.68 3.39 25.91
C THR A 216 -11.03 3.53 25.20
N TRP A 217 -11.92 2.53 25.29
CA TRP A 217 -13.24 2.57 24.63
C TRP A 217 -14.28 3.47 25.32
N GLN A 218 -14.03 3.91 26.55
CA GLN A 218 -15.00 4.76 27.29
C GLN A 218 -14.85 6.27 26.99
N GLN A 219 -13.74 6.71 26.41
CA GLN A 219 -13.55 8.14 26.13
C GLN A 219 -14.02 8.60 24.73
N ASP A 220 -14.20 7.67 23.79
CA ASP A 220 -14.64 8.03 22.41
C ASP A 220 -16.18 8.06 22.27
N ARG A 221 -16.96 7.86 23.34
CA ARG A 221 -18.45 7.92 23.30
C ARG A 221 -19.05 9.33 23.30
N LEU A 222 -18.24 10.38 23.27
CA LEU A 222 -18.75 11.76 23.37
C LEU A 222 -18.74 12.55 22.04
N LEU A 223 -18.66 11.88 20.89
CA LEU A 223 -18.80 12.55 19.59
C LEU A 223 -19.87 11.87 18.72
N THR A 224 -21.06 11.68 19.28
CA THR A 224 -22.30 11.52 18.52
C THR A 224 -23.21 12.71 18.84
N VAL A 225 -23.12 13.75 18.05
CA VAL A 225 -24.22 14.60 17.57
C VAL A 225 -23.76 15.21 16.24
#